data_9c6c4a5a2dc175bc9ee1675689ffa0b4
#
_entry.id   9c6c4a5a2dc175bc9ee1675689ffa0b4
#
_cell.length_a   1.000
_cell.length_b   1.000
_cell.length_c   1.000
_cell.angle_alpha   90.00
_cell.angle_beta   90.00
_cell.angle_gamma   90.00
#
_symmetry.space_group_name_H-M   'P 1'
#
loop_
_entity.id
_entity.type
_entity.pdbx_description
1 polymer ?
#
loop_
_entity_poly.entity_id
_entity_poly.type
_entity_poly.pdbx_seq_one_letter_code
_entity_poly.pdbx_strand_id
1 'polypeptide(L)'
;TASALSQYFFNFYKPVVFVSSDKPLNDKKSNGKSNFISAVEFIRRFELPGTYVPYKNPENNFVSFFIGSRVKQIGGYKNNLDNSYGDQFCIYKNKKIFFKKKNNPSIKLIKKRGKKRKLNTKFRFTDKLVLINPYPGLNYNFFNLNRLKPKAILHTLYHSGTSSLRFINFIKKNKRKKINFYVAP
;
A
#
# COMPACT_ATOMS: atom_id res chain seq x y z
N THR A 1 4.60 -3.97 -4.23
CA THR A 1 4.39 -3.53 -5.64
C THR A 1 3.16 -2.66 -5.78
N ALA A 2 1.94 -3.13 -5.46
CA ALA A 2 0.70 -2.36 -5.64
C ALA A 2 0.71 -1.02 -4.90
N SER A 3 1.24 -0.96 -3.68
CA SER A 3 1.36 0.27 -2.89
C SER A 3 2.27 1.30 -3.58
N ALA A 4 3.43 0.89 -4.06
CA ALA A 4 4.35 1.79 -4.78
C ALA A 4 3.74 2.27 -6.11
N LEU A 5 3.16 1.37 -6.89
CA LEU A 5 2.52 1.71 -8.16
C LEU A 5 1.26 2.57 -7.97
N SER A 6 0.58 2.48 -6.81
CA SER A 6 -0.54 3.36 -6.50
C SER A 6 -0.11 4.83 -6.36
N GLN A 7 1.12 5.09 -5.95
CA GLN A 7 1.70 6.44 -5.93
C GLN A 7 2.02 6.91 -7.36
N TYR A 8 2.56 6.01 -8.19
CA TYR A 8 2.83 6.33 -9.59
C TYR A 8 1.54 6.68 -10.36
N PHE A 9 0.47 5.89 -10.17
CA PHE A 9 -0.83 6.10 -10.81
C PHE A 9 -1.78 7.01 -10.02
N PHE A 10 -1.30 7.71 -9.00
CA PHE A 10 -2.15 8.52 -8.12
C PHE A 10 -3.00 9.55 -8.88
N ASN A 11 -2.48 10.13 -9.94
CA ASN A 11 -3.17 11.12 -10.78
C ASN A 11 -3.77 10.54 -12.06
N PHE A 12 -3.84 9.22 -12.19
CA PHE A 12 -4.42 8.61 -13.37
C PHE A 12 -5.95 8.57 -13.25
N TYR A 13 -6.63 8.92 -14.34
CA TYR A 13 -8.09 9.10 -14.36
C TYR A 13 -8.87 7.81 -14.62
N LYS A 14 -8.21 6.70 -14.94
CA LYS A 14 -8.81 5.38 -15.15
C LYS A 14 -8.49 4.46 -13.96
N PRO A 15 -9.27 3.39 -13.75
CA PRO A 15 -8.92 2.35 -12.81
C PRO A 15 -7.66 1.61 -13.24
N VAL A 16 -6.78 1.34 -12.29
CA VAL A 16 -5.62 0.45 -12.45
C VAL A 16 -5.81 -0.70 -11.48
N VAL A 17 -5.94 -1.92 -12.00
CA VAL A 17 -6.23 -3.10 -11.18
C VAL A 17 -5.08 -4.09 -11.28
N PHE A 18 -4.44 -4.39 -10.15
CA PHE A 18 -3.39 -5.38 -10.05
C PHE A 18 -3.97 -6.72 -9.64
N VAL A 19 -3.92 -7.69 -10.53
CA VAL A 19 -4.42 -9.04 -10.28
C VAL A 19 -3.24 -9.98 -10.05
N SER A 20 -3.35 -10.79 -9.03
CA SER A 20 -2.40 -11.86 -8.71
C SER A 20 -3.15 -13.13 -8.32
N SER A 21 -2.41 -14.23 -8.19
CA SER A 21 -2.94 -15.48 -7.65
C SER A 21 -2.02 -16.02 -6.54
N ASP A 22 -2.62 -16.79 -5.64
CA ASP A 22 -1.92 -17.49 -4.56
C ASP A 22 -1.17 -18.74 -5.05
N LYS A 23 -1.66 -19.32 -6.17
CA LYS A 23 -1.15 -20.53 -6.79
C LYS A 23 -1.12 -20.40 -8.31
N PRO A 24 -0.37 -21.24 -9.03
CA PRO A 24 -0.43 -21.29 -10.47
C PRO A 24 -1.88 -21.47 -10.99
N LEU A 25 -2.20 -20.86 -12.13
CA LEU A 25 -3.57 -20.82 -12.66
C LEU A 25 -4.13 -22.20 -13.04
N ASN A 26 -3.29 -23.18 -13.29
CA ASN A 26 -3.66 -24.58 -13.54
C ASN A 26 -4.00 -25.37 -12.26
N ASP A 27 -3.66 -24.85 -11.07
CA ASP A 27 -4.11 -25.42 -9.80
C ASP A 27 -5.61 -25.16 -9.61
N LYS A 28 -6.41 -26.21 -9.39
CA LYS A 28 -7.87 -26.11 -9.15
C LYS A 28 -8.23 -25.26 -7.94
N LYS A 29 -7.31 -25.12 -6.98
CA LYS A 29 -7.48 -24.31 -5.77
C LYS A 29 -6.98 -22.86 -5.93
N SER A 30 -6.45 -22.47 -7.11
CA SER A 30 -5.99 -21.12 -7.37
C SER A 30 -7.13 -20.11 -7.30
N ASN A 31 -6.87 -18.98 -6.62
CA ASN A 31 -7.80 -17.85 -6.56
C ASN A 31 -7.70 -16.93 -7.80
N GLY A 32 -6.73 -17.15 -8.68
CA GLY A 32 -6.40 -16.24 -9.79
C GLY A 32 -7.56 -15.98 -10.74
N LYS A 33 -8.29 -17.05 -11.13
CA LYS A 33 -9.49 -16.92 -12.00
C LYS A 33 -10.56 -16.03 -11.37
N SER A 34 -10.86 -16.23 -10.08
CA SER A 34 -11.85 -15.44 -9.35
C SER A 34 -11.41 -13.97 -9.23
N ASN A 35 -10.13 -13.74 -8.95
CA ASN A 35 -9.55 -12.40 -8.86
C ASN A 35 -9.65 -11.66 -10.20
N PHE A 36 -9.31 -12.33 -11.29
CA PHE A 36 -9.37 -11.75 -12.64
C PHE A 36 -10.80 -11.42 -13.06
N ILE A 37 -11.74 -12.36 -12.92
CA ILE A 37 -13.16 -12.13 -13.26
C ILE A 37 -13.73 -10.94 -12.49
N SER A 38 -13.46 -10.89 -11.19
CA SER A 38 -13.93 -9.77 -10.35
C SER A 38 -13.33 -8.44 -10.75
N ALA A 39 -12.06 -8.41 -11.18
CA ALA A 39 -11.40 -7.21 -11.69
C ALA A 39 -12.09 -6.68 -12.95
N VAL A 40 -12.36 -7.55 -13.91
CA VAL A 40 -13.05 -7.19 -15.17
C VAL A 40 -14.45 -6.65 -14.86
N GLU A 41 -15.20 -7.34 -14.00
CA GLU A 41 -16.55 -6.90 -13.60
C GLU A 41 -16.54 -5.55 -12.88
N PHE A 42 -15.55 -5.32 -12.03
CA PHE A 42 -15.39 -4.03 -11.34
C PHE A 42 -15.12 -2.88 -12.34
N ILE A 43 -14.17 -3.06 -13.24
CA ILE A 43 -13.82 -2.06 -14.27
C ILE A 43 -15.03 -1.77 -15.15
N ARG A 44 -15.69 -2.82 -15.67
CA ARG A 44 -16.82 -2.70 -16.59
C ARG A 44 -18.01 -1.92 -15.99
N ARG A 45 -18.27 -2.10 -14.68
CA ARG A 45 -19.44 -1.50 -14.03
C ARG A 45 -19.22 -0.11 -13.50
N PHE A 46 -18.01 0.23 -13.06
CA PHE A 46 -17.82 1.43 -12.25
C PHE A 46 -16.83 2.45 -12.81
N GLU A 47 -15.87 2.03 -13.59
CA GLU A 47 -14.80 2.89 -14.13
C GLU A 47 -14.20 3.87 -13.09
N LEU A 48 -14.04 3.42 -11.84
CA LEU A 48 -13.59 4.27 -10.74
C LEU A 48 -12.09 4.51 -10.82
N PRO A 49 -11.63 5.76 -10.96
CA PRO A 49 -10.21 6.10 -10.91
C PRO A 49 -9.58 5.67 -9.60
N GLY A 50 -8.38 5.13 -9.68
CA GLY A 50 -7.61 4.66 -8.54
C GLY A 50 -6.93 3.32 -8.79
N THR A 51 -6.14 2.90 -7.83
CA THR A 51 -5.42 1.63 -7.88
C THR A 51 -6.08 0.63 -6.94
N TYR A 52 -6.41 -0.54 -7.45
CA TYR A 52 -7.14 -1.57 -6.73
C TYR A 52 -6.45 -2.93 -6.85
N VAL A 53 -6.62 -3.76 -5.82
CA VAL A 53 -6.12 -5.13 -5.78
C VAL A 53 -7.27 -6.05 -5.38
N PRO A 54 -7.89 -6.78 -6.33
CA PRO A 54 -8.84 -7.84 -6.02
C PRO A 54 -8.08 -9.08 -5.55
N TYR A 55 -8.49 -9.65 -4.42
CA TYR A 55 -7.90 -10.87 -3.91
C TYR A 55 -8.89 -11.67 -3.07
N LYS A 56 -9.01 -12.95 -3.38
CA LYS A 56 -9.78 -13.91 -2.59
C LYS A 56 -8.86 -14.58 -1.60
N ASN A 57 -8.98 -14.22 -0.32
CA ASN A 57 -8.27 -14.93 0.75
C ASN A 57 -8.80 -16.37 0.86
N PRO A 58 -7.95 -17.34 1.26
CA PRO A 58 -8.33 -18.76 1.30
C PRO A 58 -9.57 -19.08 2.13
N GLU A 59 -9.75 -18.36 3.25
CA GLU A 59 -10.90 -18.53 4.16
C GLU A 59 -12.18 -17.86 3.67
N ASN A 60 -12.13 -17.05 2.61
CA ASN A 60 -13.27 -16.28 2.15
C ASN A 60 -13.99 -16.95 0.96
N ASN A 61 -15.32 -16.85 0.93
CA ASN A 61 -16.12 -17.20 -0.22
C ASN A 61 -16.41 -16.02 -1.18
N PHE A 62 -15.68 -14.92 -1.03
CA PHE A 62 -15.79 -13.71 -1.84
C PHE A 62 -14.41 -13.14 -2.17
N VAL A 63 -14.34 -12.28 -3.18
CA VAL A 63 -13.13 -11.53 -3.52
C VAL A 63 -13.19 -10.17 -2.85
N SER A 64 -12.18 -9.83 -2.06
CA SER A 64 -12.00 -8.50 -1.47
C SER A 64 -11.28 -7.59 -2.44
N PHE A 65 -11.70 -6.33 -2.53
CA PHE A 65 -11.00 -5.28 -3.25
C PHE A 65 -10.31 -4.36 -2.25
N PHE A 66 -9.01 -4.26 -2.36
CA PHE A 66 -8.19 -3.39 -1.55
C PHE A 66 -7.77 -2.16 -2.35
N ILE A 67 -7.72 -0.98 -1.70
CA ILE A 67 -7.08 0.20 -2.29
C ILE A 67 -5.57 -0.05 -2.31
N GLY A 68 -4.91 0.10 -3.45
CA GLY A 68 -3.52 -0.29 -3.65
C GLY A 68 -2.53 0.33 -2.67
N SER A 69 -2.76 1.57 -2.21
CA SER A 69 -1.93 2.22 -1.19
C SER A 69 -2.13 1.67 0.24
N ARG A 70 -3.16 0.86 0.47
CA ARG A 70 -3.51 0.32 1.80
C ARG A 70 -3.30 -1.18 1.92
N VAL A 71 -3.07 -1.87 0.80
CA VAL A 71 -2.92 -3.33 0.82
C VAL A 71 -1.63 -3.72 1.52
N LYS A 72 -1.73 -4.72 2.39
CA LYS A 72 -0.58 -5.38 3.04
C LYS A 72 -0.77 -6.89 3.02
N GLN A 73 0.32 -7.64 3.04
CA GLN A 73 0.31 -9.07 3.28
C GLN A 73 0.26 -9.32 4.78
N ILE A 74 -0.57 -10.27 5.21
CA ILE A 74 -0.68 -10.67 6.63
C ILE A 74 0.11 -11.96 6.84
N GLY A 75 0.98 -11.92 7.86
CA GLY A 75 1.72 -13.08 8.32
C GLY A 75 2.80 -13.56 7.36
N GLY A 76 3.86 -14.16 7.92
CA GLY A 76 5.03 -14.61 7.16
C GLY A 76 4.79 -15.85 6.29
N TYR A 77 3.74 -16.63 6.57
CA TYR A 77 3.48 -17.93 5.93
C TYR A 77 2.04 -18.06 5.40
N LYS A 78 1.29 -16.97 5.35
CA LYS A 78 -0.08 -16.97 4.83
C LYS A 78 -0.17 -16.15 3.55
N ASN A 79 -0.86 -16.68 2.55
CA ASN A 79 -1.15 -15.98 1.30
C ASN A 79 -2.40 -15.11 1.44
N ASN A 80 -2.48 -14.32 2.52
CA ASN A 80 -3.59 -13.46 2.82
C ASN A 80 -3.22 -12.00 2.58
N LEU A 81 -4.16 -11.24 2.03
CA LEU A 81 -4.09 -9.79 1.94
C LEU A 81 -5.09 -9.13 2.88
N ASP A 82 -4.71 -7.99 3.42
CA ASP A 82 -5.57 -7.14 4.24
C ASP A 82 -5.26 -5.66 4.00
N ASN A 83 -5.99 -4.79 4.64
CA ASN A 83 -5.71 -3.36 4.68
C ASN A 83 -4.79 -3.00 5.85
N SER A 84 -3.90 -2.06 5.62
CA SER A 84 -3.16 -1.39 6.70
C SER A 84 -4.06 -0.45 7.51
N TYR A 85 -5.19 -0.02 6.94
CA TYR A 85 -6.15 0.88 7.59
C TYR A 85 -7.55 0.71 7.00
N GLY A 86 -8.54 0.56 7.88
CA GLY A 86 -9.96 0.45 7.53
C GLY A 86 -10.36 -0.88 6.89
N ASP A 87 -11.60 -0.94 6.44
CA ASP A 87 -12.15 -2.12 5.76
C ASP A 87 -11.67 -2.19 4.30
N GLN A 88 -11.80 -3.37 3.68
CA GLN A 88 -11.67 -3.50 2.22
C GLN A 88 -12.63 -2.54 1.52
N PHE A 89 -12.24 -2.03 0.35
CA PHE A 89 -13.02 -1.02 -0.38
C PHE A 89 -14.39 -1.54 -0.83
N CYS A 90 -14.41 -2.74 -1.38
CA CYS A 90 -15.63 -3.47 -1.71
C CYS A 90 -15.36 -4.98 -1.73
N ILE A 91 -16.42 -5.77 -1.78
CA ILE A 91 -16.37 -7.21 -1.98
C ILE A 91 -17.17 -7.60 -3.23
N TYR A 92 -16.65 -8.61 -3.95
CA TYR A 92 -17.37 -9.27 -5.05
C TYR A 92 -17.83 -10.64 -4.60
N LYS A 93 -19.12 -10.82 -4.55
CA LYS A 93 -19.78 -12.08 -4.13
C LYS A 93 -21.03 -12.31 -4.97
N ASN A 94 -21.26 -13.54 -5.43
CA ASN A 94 -22.45 -13.92 -6.21
C ASN A 94 -22.72 -12.95 -7.39
N LYS A 95 -21.65 -12.63 -8.16
CA LYS A 95 -21.71 -11.71 -9.32
C LYS A 95 -22.16 -10.29 -8.96
N LYS A 96 -22.18 -9.90 -7.68
CA LYS A 96 -22.54 -8.56 -7.19
C LYS A 96 -21.36 -7.92 -6.46
N ILE A 97 -21.29 -6.58 -6.50
CA ILE A 97 -20.25 -5.80 -5.82
C ILE A 97 -20.91 -4.98 -4.71
N PHE A 98 -20.38 -5.11 -3.49
CA PHE A 98 -20.86 -4.44 -2.29
C PHE A 98 -19.79 -3.52 -1.75
N PHE A 99 -20.00 -2.21 -1.80
CA PHE A 99 -19.06 -1.22 -1.27
C PHE A 99 -19.13 -1.12 0.25
N LYS A 100 -17.95 -1.04 0.89
CA LYS A 100 -17.83 -0.81 2.33
C LYS A 100 -17.62 0.68 2.59
N LYS A 101 -18.46 1.28 3.45
CA LYS A 101 -18.43 2.73 3.70
C LYS A 101 -17.41 3.13 4.77
N LYS A 102 -17.20 2.27 5.78
CA LYS A 102 -16.35 2.57 6.94
C LYS A 102 -14.91 2.82 6.50
N ASN A 103 -14.40 4.01 6.81
CA ASN A 103 -13.03 4.44 6.50
C ASN A 103 -12.64 4.39 5.01
N ASN A 104 -13.61 4.34 4.11
CA ASN A 104 -13.38 4.34 2.67
C ASN A 104 -13.90 5.64 2.02
N PRO A 105 -13.23 6.14 0.97
CA PRO A 105 -13.72 7.28 0.22
C PRO A 105 -15.03 6.92 -0.48
N SER A 106 -15.98 7.85 -0.52
CA SER A 106 -17.23 7.64 -1.25
C SER A 106 -16.97 7.59 -2.77
N ILE A 107 -17.78 6.82 -3.49
CA ILE A 107 -17.73 6.72 -4.96
C ILE A 107 -17.84 8.11 -5.60
N LYS A 108 -18.73 8.97 -5.07
CA LYS A 108 -18.89 10.36 -5.55
C LYS A 108 -17.59 11.15 -5.43
N LEU A 109 -16.89 11.01 -4.31
CA LEU A 109 -15.60 11.69 -4.09
C LEU A 109 -14.52 11.18 -5.05
N ILE A 110 -14.44 9.87 -5.29
CA ILE A 110 -13.48 9.27 -6.22
C ILE A 110 -13.73 9.77 -7.64
N LYS A 111 -14.98 9.74 -8.11
CA LYS A 111 -15.36 10.24 -9.44
C LYS A 111 -15.06 11.73 -9.61
N LYS A 112 -15.35 12.56 -8.60
CA LYS A 112 -15.02 13.99 -8.61
C LYS A 112 -13.53 14.25 -8.75
N ARG A 113 -12.71 13.50 -8.00
CA ARG A 113 -11.25 13.60 -8.04
C ARG A 113 -10.68 13.14 -9.39
N GLY A 114 -11.22 12.07 -9.96
CA GLY A 114 -10.76 11.49 -11.22
C GLY A 114 -10.88 12.42 -12.43
N LYS A 115 -11.93 13.24 -12.50
CA LYS A 115 -12.19 14.14 -13.63
C LYS A 115 -11.05 15.16 -13.91
N LYS A 116 -10.22 15.47 -12.92
CA LYS A 116 -9.19 16.53 -13.00
C LYS A 116 -7.76 15.98 -13.06
N ARG A 117 -7.56 14.67 -13.22
CA ARG A 117 -6.25 14.05 -13.03
C ARG A 117 -5.65 13.55 -14.34
N LYS A 118 -4.38 13.85 -14.54
CA LYS A 118 -3.54 13.32 -15.64
C LYS A 118 -2.42 12.49 -15.03
N LEU A 119 -1.91 11.51 -15.77
CA LEU A 119 -0.76 10.72 -15.35
C LEU A 119 0.46 11.64 -15.17
N ASN A 120 1.11 11.54 -14.01
CA ASN A 120 2.36 12.24 -13.77
C ASN A 120 3.54 11.43 -14.32
N THR A 121 3.90 11.66 -15.56
CA THR A 121 5.02 10.98 -16.23
C THR A 121 6.39 11.35 -15.68
N LYS A 122 6.48 12.44 -14.89
CA LYS A 122 7.74 12.89 -14.24
C LYS A 122 7.99 12.21 -12.90
N PHE A 123 7.05 11.42 -12.39
CA PHE A 123 7.23 10.69 -11.13
C PHE A 123 8.38 9.69 -11.26
N ARG A 124 9.26 9.69 -10.26
CA ARG A 124 10.40 8.76 -10.19
C ARG A 124 10.50 8.19 -8.79
N PHE A 125 10.74 6.91 -8.70
CA PHE A 125 11.14 6.26 -7.45
C PHE A 125 12.59 6.60 -7.13
N THR A 126 12.93 6.60 -5.85
CA THR A 126 14.30 6.79 -5.37
C THR A 126 14.71 5.63 -4.48
N ASP A 127 15.94 5.21 -4.61
CA ASP A 127 16.64 4.26 -3.74
C ASP A 127 17.27 4.94 -2.52
N LYS A 128 17.25 6.29 -2.49
CA LYS A 128 17.85 7.10 -1.41
C LYS A 128 16.93 7.27 -0.21
N LEU A 129 16.27 6.20 0.20
CA LEU A 129 15.45 6.11 1.40
C LEU A 129 16.04 5.08 2.35
N VAL A 130 16.25 5.48 3.60
CA VAL A 130 16.61 4.55 4.69
C VAL A 130 15.38 4.31 5.55
N LEU A 131 14.99 3.06 5.71
CA LEU A 131 13.96 2.63 6.65
C LEU A 131 14.64 2.13 7.92
N ILE A 132 14.25 2.67 9.07
CA ILE A 132 14.72 2.25 10.39
C ILE A 132 13.53 1.70 11.18
N ASN A 133 13.55 0.40 11.44
CA ASN A 133 12.63 -0.26 12.36
C ASN A 133 13.35 -0.41 13.70
N PRO A 134 12.96 0.33 14.76
CA PRO A 134 13.66 0.29 16.03
C PRO A 134 13.40 -1.03 16.77
N TYR A 135 14.42 -1.49 17.46
CA TYR A 135 14.35 -2.59 18.44
C TYR A 135 15.14 -2.19 19.70
N PRO A 136 14.88 -2.82 20.86
CA PRO A 136 15.65 -2.55 22.05
C PRO A 136 17.16 -2.75 21.83
N GLY A 137 17.96 -1.73 22.16
CA GLY A 137 19.41 -1.80 21.96
C GLY A 137 19.91 -1.35 20.58
N LEU A 138 19.05 -0.93 19.64
CA LEU A 138 19.48 -0.45 18.32
C LEU A 138 20.57 0.60 18.44
N ASN A 139 21.70 0.35 17.76
CA ASN A 139 22.81 1.29 17.68
C ASN A 139 22.71 2.11 16.39
N TYR A 140 22.38 3.39 16.52
CA TYR A 140 22.23 4.30 15.37
C TYR A 140 23.54 4.62 14.66
N ASN A 141 24.71 4.31 15.25
CA ASN A 141 26.01 4.50 14.59
C ASN A 141 26.20 3.56 13.39
N PHE A 142 25.42 2.47 13.30
CA PHE A 142 25.42 1.61 12.12
C PHE A 142 24.94 2.35 10.85
N PHE A 143 24.12 3.38 11.00
CA PHE A 143 23.65 4.18 9.89
C PHE A 143 24.65 5.27 9.51
N ASN A 144 25.68 4.92 8.77
CA ASN A 144 26.65 5.90 8.27
C ASN A 144 26.01 6.76 7.16
N LEU A 145 25.42 7.89 7.53
CA LEU A 145 24.71 8.78 6.60
C LEU A 145 25.63 9.48 5.59
N ASN A 146 26.94 9.58 5.86
CA ASN A 146 27.91 10.10 4.90
C ASN A 146 28.11 9.11 3.74
N ARG A 147 28.13 7.82 4.03
CA ARG A 147 28.24 6.75 3.02
C ARG A 147 26.93 6.52 2.30
N LEU A 148 25.83 6.43 3.06
CA LEU A 148 24.51 6.12 2.51
C LEU A 148 23.92 7.28 1.69
N LYS A 149 24.25 8.52 2.06
CA LYS A 149 23.76 9.76 1.42
C LYS A 149 22.24 9.74 1.14
N PRO A 150 21.39 9.39 2.12
CA PRO A 150 19.97 9.30 1.88
C PRO A 150 19.35 10.68 1.66
N LYS A 151 18.28 10.73 0.88
CA LYS A 151 17.42 11.93 0.77
C LYS A 151 16.38 11.98 1.88
N ALA A 152 15.97 10.80 2.36
CA ALA A 152 15.00 10.70 3.45
C ALA A 152 15.30 9.49 4.34
N ILE A 153 14.90 9.61 5.60
CA ILE A 153 14.90 8.54 6.58
C ILE A 153 13.46 8.40 7.09
N LEU A 154 12.89 7.21 6.98
CA LEU A 154 11.65 6.84 7.62
C LEU A 154 11.96 5.98 8.84
N HIS A 155 11.61 6.47 10.02
CA HIS A 155 11.76 5.75 11.27
C HIS A 155 10.39 5.35 11.80
N THR A 156 10.16 4.06 12.02
CA THR A 156 8.94 3.61 12.67
C THR A 156 9.05 3.85 14.19
N LEU A 157 7.91 4.04 14.83
CA LEU A 157 7.83 4.20 16.28
C LEU A 157 7.53 2.86 16.95
N TYR A 158 7.76 2.77 18.26
CA TYR A 158 7.22 1.68 19.06
C TYR A 158 5.70 1.72 19.08
N HIS A 159 5.07 0.62 19.49
CA HIS A 159 3.61 0.50 19.54
C HIS A 159 2.92 1.65 20.29
N SER A 160 3.57 2.20 21.32
CA SER A 160 3.10 3.36 22.09
C SER A 160 3.23 4.72 21.36
N GLY A 161 3.71 4.75 20.12
CA GLY A 161 4.00 5.99 19.41
C GLY A 161 5.26 6.72 19.90
N THR A 162 6.11 6.04 20.67
CA THR A 162 7.34 6.60 21.26
C THR A 162 8.59 6.10 20.53
N SER A 163 9.73 6.70 20.84
CA SER A 163 11.05 6.26 20.38
C SER A 163 12.11 6.45 21.44
N SER A 164 13.29 5.89 21.24
CA SER A 164 14.40 6.01 22.19
C SER A 164 15.06 7.41 22.14
N LEU A 165 15.63 7.86 23.27
CA LEU A 165 16.46 9.07 23.32
C LEU A 165 17.64 9.02 22.32
N ARG A 166 18.16 7.82 22.04
CA ARG A 166 19.22 7.61 21.05
C ARG A 166 18.78 8.06 19.64
N PHE A 167 17.51 7.90 19.28
CA PHE A 167 16.97 8.39 18.01
C PHE A 167 16.98 9.92 17.97
N ILE A 168 16.55 10.57 19.04
CA ILE A 168 16.58 12.04 19.15
C ILE A 168 18.01 12.57 18.97
N ASN A 169 18.97 11.93 19.63
CA ASN A 169 20.40 12.30 19.50
C ASN A 169 20.93 12.07 18.07
N PHE A 170 20.49 10.98 17.44
CA PHE A 170 20.83 10.71 16.04
C PHE A 170 20.30 11.81 15.09
N ILE A 171 19.06 12.27 15.27
CA ILE A 171 18.49 13.39 14.51
C ILE A 171 19.31 14.67 14.77
N LYS A 172 19.53 15.03 16.04
CA LYS A 172 20.30 16.23 16.43
C LYS A 172 21.68 16.25 15.79
N LYS A 173 22.42 15.14 15.84
CA LYS A 173 23.76 14.99 15.24
C LYS A 173 23.75 15.19 13.72
N ASN A 174 22.64 14.85 13.06
CA ASN A 174 22.51 14.92 11.60
C ASN A 174 21.66 16.08 11.09
N LYS A 175 21.22 17.00 11.97
CA LYS A 175 20.34 18.13 11.63
C LYS A 175 20.87 19.03 10.52
N ARG A 176 22.19 19.20 10.41
CA ARG A 176 22.82 20.03 9.38
C ARG A 176 22.87 19.39 7.99
N LYS A 177 22.59 18.07 7.89
CA LYS A 177 22.55 17.38 6.61
C LYS A 177 21.19 17.64 5.95
N LYS A 178 21.17 17.81 4.64
CA LYS A 178 19.94 17.98 3.85
C LYS A 178 19.17 16.64 3.71
N ILE A 179 18.72 16.07 4.84
CA ILE A 179 18.01 14.80 4.93
C ILE A 179 16.66 15.06 5.57
N ASN A 180 15.59 14.59 4.94
CA ASN A 180 14.24 14.64 5.51
C ASN A 180 14.05 13.47 6.49
N PHE A 181 13.65 13.77 7.72
CA PHE A 181 13.30 12.76 8.72
C PHE A 181 11.78 12.65 8.82
N TYR A 182 11.28 11.45 8.65
CA TYR A 182 9.87 11.11 8.81
C TYR A 182 9.73 10.07 9.91
N VAL A 183 8.67 10.18 10.70
CA VAL A 183 8.28 9.20 11.70
C VAL A 183 6.90 8.63 11.37
N ALA A 184 6.71 7.36 11.60
CA ALA A 184 5.44 6.66 11.41
C ALA A 184 5.16 5.76 12.61
N PRO A 185 3.90 5.68 13.07
CA PRO A 185 3.48 4.74 14.11
C PRO A 185 3.56 3.29 13.64
#